data_a24d01213140d1be0df5a4d3701bc019
#
_entry.id   a24d01213140d1be0df5a4d3701bc019
#
_cell.length_a   1.000
_cell.length_b   1.000
_cell.length_c   1.000
_cell.angle_alpha   90.00
_cell.angle_beta   90.00
_cell.angle_gamma   90.00
#
_symmetry.space_group_name_H-M   'P 1'
#
loop_
_entity.id
_entity.type
_entity.pdbx_description
1 polymer ?
#
loop_
_entity_poly.entity_id
_entity_poly.type
_entity_poly.pdbx_seq_one_letter_code
_entity_poly.pdbx_strand_id
1 'polypeptide(L)'
;PLTAMRINLEFVNDEELRDGLMRNLDELQVLTEQVLAAAKGAGGEKPRQVDLSALVESLCTDLDEMGEPVNWNNHSPAPISCRPNEIKRAVRNLVENAVAYGHKADVRIIDTADGYDVLVEDEGPGIPEDERQRVFEPFVRLESSRNEATGGTGLGLTLVKAIAEGHGGAV
;
A
#
# COMPACT_ATOMS: atom_id res chain seq x y z
N PRO A 1 -17.30 -15.96 7.39
CA PRO A 1 -17.48 -15.47 8.77
C PRO A 1 -17.70 -13.96 8.80
N LEU A 2 -16.85 -13.12 8.14
CA LEU A 2 -16.95 -11.66 8.15
C LEU A 2 -18.25 -11.15 7.55
N THR A 3 -18.74 -11.74 6.44
CA THR A 3 -20.02 -11.41 5.82
C THR A 3 -21.21 -11.65 6.75
N ALA A 4 -21.16 -12.73 7.52
CA ALA A 4 -22.22 -13.02 8.51
C ALA A 4 -22.19 -12.02 9.68
N MET A 5 -21.00 -11.55 10.09
CA MET A 5 -20.88 -10.51 11.12
C MET A 5 -21.44 -9.18 10.61
N ARG A 6 -21.20 -8.79 9.35
CA ARG A 6 -21.80 -7.59 8.74
C ARG A 6 -23.33 -7.62 8.79
N ILE A 7 -23.94 -8.75 8.40
CA ILE A 7 -25.39 -8.91 8.45
C ILE A 7 -25.92 -8.78 9.89
N ASN A 8 -25.21 -9.35 10.87
CA ASN A 8 -25.62 -9.25 12.27
C ASN A 8 -25.50 -7.82 12.82
N LEU A 9 -24.55 -7.02 12.33
CA LEU A 9 -24.39 -5.61 12.73
C LEU A 9 -25.52 -4.71 12.22
N GLU A 10 -26.21 -5.07 11.14
CA GLU A 10 -27.39 -4.35 10.64
C GLU A 10 -28.56 -4.38 11.64
N PHE A 11 -28.59 -5.33 12.56
CA PHE A 11 -29.60 -5.44 13.62
C PHE A 11 -29.22 -4.71 14.91
N VAL A 12 -28.06 -4.05 14.97
CA VAL A 12 -27.68 -3.21 16.12
C VAL A 12 -28.42 -1.89 16.05
N ASN A 13 -29.25 -1.63 17.06
CA ASN A 13 -30.11 -0.43 17.12
C ASN A 13 -29.35 0.85 17.49
N ASP A 14 -28.20 0.74 18.12
CA ASP A 14 -27.31 1.86 18.46
C ASP A 14 -26.43 2.18 17.23
N GLU A 15 -26.70 3.35 16.63
CA GLU A 15 -26.09 3.76 15.37
C GLU A 15 -24.59 4.04 15.54
N GLU A 16 -24.18 4.65 16.63
CA GLU A 16 -22.77 4.96 16.92
C GLU A 16 -21.96 3.68 17.20
N LEU A 17 -22.55 2.75 17.95
CA LEU A 17 -21.96 1.44 18.21
C LEU A 17 -21.87 0.59 16.94
N ARG A 18 -22.91 0.60 16.10
CA ARG A 18 -22.94 -0.12 14.82
C ARG A 18 -21.84 0.37 13.90
N ASP A 19 -21.71 1.69 13.73
CA ASP A 19 -20.71 2.31 12.86
C ASP A 19 -19.28 2.06 13.37
N GLY A 20 -19.06 2.07 14.69
CA GLY A 20 -17.80 1.68 15.30
C GLY A 20 -17.43 0.20 15.01
N LEU A 21 -18.41 -0.70 15.18
CA LEU A 21 -18.21 -2.12 14.91
C LEU A 21 -18.02 -2.43 13.43
N MET A 22 -18.69 -1.70 12.52
CA MET A 22 -18.49 -1.83 11.07
C MET A 22 -17.07 -1.41 10.69
N ARG A 23 -16.55 -0.29 11.20
CA ARG A 23 -15.15 0.13 10.98
C ARG A 23 -14.17 -0.94 11.45
N ASN A 24 -14.34 -1.48 12.65
CA ASN A 24 -13.48 -2.55 13.18
C ASN A 24 -13.53 -3.83 12.31
N LEU A 25 -14.70 -4.14 11.74
CA LEU A 25 -14.86 -5.30 10.86
C LEU A 25 -14.14 -5.08 9.52
N ASP A 26 -14.22 -3.88 8.97
CA ASP A 26 -13.50 -3.50 7.76
C ASP A 26 -11.98 -3.54 7.98
N GLU A 27 -11.48 -3.06 9.11
CA GLU A 27 -10.08 -3.19 9.49
C GLU A 27 -9.65 -4.65 9.61
N LEU A 28 -10.44 -5.51 10.24
CA LEU A 28 -10.16 -6.94 10.35
C LEU A 28 -10.15 -7.63 8.98
N GLN A 29 -11.03 -7.21 8.07
CA GLN A 29 -11.05 -7.73 6.70
C GLN A 29 -9.75 -7.37 5.98
N VAL A 30 -9.35 -6.10 6.01
CA VAL A 30 -8.10 -5.62 5.41
C VAL A 30 -6.89 -6.35 6.01
N LEU A 31 -6.83 -6.50 7.34
CA LEU A 31 -5.77 -7.24 8.02
C LEU A 31 -5.70 -8.70 7.56
N THR A 32 -6.86 -9.37 7.47
CA THR A 32 -6.93 -10.77 7.03
C THR A 32 -6.46 -10.92 5.58
N GLU A 33 -6.86 -10.02 4.71
CA GLU A 33 -6.44 -10.00 3.30
C GLU A 33 -4.93 -9.74 3.18
N GLN A 34 -4.39 -8.85 3.98
CA GLN A 34 -2.94 -8.55 4.01
C GLN A 34 -2.13 -9.74 4.52
N VAL A 35 -2.56 -10.40 5.61
CA VAL A 35 -1.91 -11.61 6.13
C VAL A 35 -1.99 -12.77 5.14
N LEU A 36 -3.16 -12.99 4.52
CA LEU A 36 -3.34 -14.02 3.50
C LEU A 36 -2.50 -13.76 2.26
N ALA A 37 -2.34 -12.51 1.89
CA ALA A 37 -1.52 -12.14 0.74
C ALA A 37 -0.02 -12.20 1.08
N ALA A 38 0.41 -11.88 2.29
CA ALA A 38 1.78 -12.13 2.75
C ALA A 38 2.07 -13.64 2.78
N ALA A 39 1.12 -14.46 3.26
CA ALA A 39 1.24 -15.91 3.26
C ALA A 39 1.21 -16.53 1.85
N LYS A 40 0.42 -15.96 0.92
CA LYS A 40 0.34 -16.39 -0.48
C LYS A 40 1.50 -15.86 -1.31
N GLY A 41 2.05 -14.68 -1.00
CA GLY A 41 3.24 -14.12 -1.64
C GLY A 41 4.46 -15.03 -1.49
N ALA A 42 4.53 -15.79 -0.40
CA ALA A 42 5.58 -16.80 -0.20
C ALA A 42 5.47 -18.04 -1.10
N GLY A 43 4.45 -18.19 -1.97
CA GLY A 43 4.29 -19.41 -2.76
C GLY A 43 3.37 -19.38 -3.99
N GLY A 44 2.79 -18.27 -4.38
CA GLY A 44 1.70 -18.27 -5.37
C GLY A 44 2.03 -17.70 -6.75
N GLU A 45 2.60 -16.53 -6.86
CA GLU A 45 2.89 -15.88 -8.13
C GLU A 45 4.33 -16.17 -8.60
N LYS A 46 4.47 -16.68 -9.82
CA LYS A 46 5.80 -16.90 -10.40
C LYS A 46 6.33 -15.60 -11.01
N PRO A 47 7.63 -15.29 -10.85
CA PRO A 47 8.25 -14.18 -11.57
C PRO A 47 8.06 -14.33 -13.08
N ARG A 48 7.79 -13.22 -13.75
CA ARG A 48 7.70 -13.14 -15.22
C ARG A 48 8.29 -11.84 -15.72
N GLN A 49 8.73 -11.84 -16.97
CA GLN A 49 9.20 -10.63 -17.63
C GLN A 49 8.03 -9.67 -17.84
N VAL A 50 8.17 -8.45 -17.36
CA VAL A 50 7.20 -7.36 -17.52
C VAL A 50 7.95 -6.06 -17.77
N ASP A 51 7.24 -5.08 -18.30
CA ASP A 51 7.67 -3.69 -18.28
C ASP A 51 7.14 -3.05 -16.99
N LEU A 52 8.05 -2.73 -16.06
CA LEU A 52 7.72 -2.10 -14.79
C LEU A 52 7.07 -0.72 -15.01
N SER A 53 7.52 0.02 -16.02
CA SER A 53 6.96 1.32 -16.37
C SER A 53 5.48 1.19 -16.73
N ALA A 54 5.13 0.28 -17.63
CA ALA A 54 3.75 0.04 -18.03
C ALA A 54 2.89 -0.48 -16.86
N LEU A 55 3.50 -1.29 -15.96
CA LEU A 55 2.82 -1.82 -14.78
C LEU A 55 2.43 -0.71 -13.80
N VAL A 56 3.36 0.20 -13.51
CA VAL A 56 3.16 1.32 -12.58
C VAL A 56 2.25 2.38 -13.22
N GLU A 57 2.42 2.67 -14.51
CA GLU A 57 1.54 3.58 -15.26
C GLU A 57 0.07 3.12 -15.19
N SER A 58 -0.19 1.84 -15.47
CA SER A 58 -1.55 1.28 -15.35
C SER A 58 -2.13 1.47 -13.96
N LEU A 59 -1.33 1.28 -12.90
CA LEU A 59 -1.78 1.47 -11.53
C LEU A 59 -2.07 2.94 -11.23
N CYS A 60 -1.18 3.86 -11.63
CA CYS A 60 -1.37 5.28 -11.40
C CYS A 60 -2.60 5.81 -12.15
N THR A 61 -2.83 5.33 -13.40
CA THR A 61 -4.02 5.66 -14.17
C THR A 61 -5.29 5.17 -13.47
N ASP A 62 -5.32 3.92 -13.00
CA ASP A 62 -6.46 3.36 -12.27
C ASP A 62 -6.78 4.19 -11.02
N LEU A 63 -5.76 4.66 -10.29
CA LEU A 63 -5.92 5.48 -9.08
C LEU A 63 -6.40 6.91 -9.41
N ASP A 64 -5.86 7.54 -10.45
CA ASP A 64 -6.30 8.86 -10.92
C ASP A 64 -7.77 8.84 -11.38
N GLU A 65 -8.19 7.80 -12.11
CA GLU A 65 -9.59 7.59 -12.50
C GLU A 65 -10.53 7.41 -11.27
N MET A 66 -10.02 6.91 -10.16
CA MET A 66 -10.74 6.82 -8.88
C MET A 66 -10.77 8.15 -8.12
N GLY A 67 -10.08 9.19 -8.61
CA GLY A 67 -10.02 10.52 -8.03
C GLY A 67 -8.88 10.72 -7.03
N GLU A 68 -7.93 9.79 -6.96
CA GLU A 68 -6.73 9.96 -6.14
C GLU A 68 -5.75 10.93 -6.84
N PRO A 69 -5.17 11.91 -6.14
CA PRO A 69 -4.26 12.89 -6.73
C PRO A 69 -2.87 12.28 -6.99
N VAL A 70 -2.74 11.54 -8.07
CA VAL A 70 -1.52 10.82 -8.46
C VAL A 70 -0.99 11.35 -9.79
N ASN A 71 0.30 11.71 -9.82
CA ASN A 71 1.02 12.07 -11.03
C ASN A 71 2.02 10.96 -11.41
N TRP A 72 2.02 10.58 -12.67
CA TRP A 72 2.97 9.65 -13.25
C TRP A 72 3.90 10.35 -14.25
N ASN A 73 5.22 10.26 -14.04
CA ASN A 73 6.22 10.98 -14.82
C ASN A 73 7.34 10.04 -15.34
N ASN A 74 6.99 8.95 -16.00
CA ASN A 74 7.98 8.11 -16.66
C ASN A 74 7.49 7.66 -18.03
N HIS A 75 8.39 7.66 -19.02
CA HIS A 75 8.06 7.30 -20.40
C HIS A 75 9.06 6.29 -20.99
N SER A 76 10.04 5.84 -20.20
CA SER A 76 11.04 4.85 -20.67
C SER A 76 10.62 3.45 -20.24
N PRO A 77 10.75 2.45 -21.13
CA PRO A 77 10.53 1.05 -20.77
C PRO A 77 11.51 0.59 -19.67
N ALA A 78 10.99 -0.18 -18.71
CA ALA A 78 11.75 -0.71 -17.58
C ALA A 78 11.58 -2.24 -17.49
N PRO A 79 12.23 -3.04 -18.35
CA PRO A 79 12.06 -4.49 -18.38
C PRO A 79 12.65 -5.15 -17.15
N ILE A 80 11.82 -5.90 -16.40
CA ILE A 80 12.24 -6.60 -15.17
C ILE A 80 11.55 -7.95 -15.05
N SER A 81 12.21 -8.91 -14.39
CA SER A 81 11.57 -10.16 -13.96
C SER A 81 11.06 -10.02 -12.54
N CYS A 82 9.76 -9.94 -12.37
CA CYS A 82 9.15 -9.75 -11.05
C CYS A 82 7.82 -10.51 -10.92
N ARG A 83 7.22 -10.47 -9.74
CA ARG A 83 5.83 -10.89 -9.46
C ARG A 83 4.91 -9.64 -9.56
N PRO A 84 4.23 -9.44 -10.71
CA PRO A 84 3.57 -8.17 -11.01
C PRO A 84 2.52 -7.74 -9.99
N ASN A 85 1.73 -8.69 -9.45
CA ASN A 85 0.70 -8.36 -8.47
C ASN A 85 1.29 -7.92 -7.14
N GLU A 86 2.43 -8.49 -6.73
CA GLU A 86 3.17 -8.04 -5.55
C GLU A 86 3.70 -6.62 -5.75
N ILE A 87 4.32 -6.33 -6.90
CA ILE A 87 4.82 -4.99 -7.21
C ILE A 87 3.68 -3.97 -7.24
N LYS A 88 2.57 -4.26 -7.95
CA LYS A 88 1.39 -3.38 -7.94
C LYS A 88 0.90 -3.09 -6.52
N ARG A 89 0.89 -4.09 -5.66
CA ARG A 89 0.48 -3.96 -4.26
C ARG A 89 1.43 -3.09 -3.45
N ALA A 90 2.74 -3.26 -3.63
CA ALA A 90 3.74 -2.42 -2.95
C ALA A 90 3.61 -0.95 -3.38
N VAL A 91 3.55 -0.68 -4.69
CA VAL A 91 3.41 0.68 -5.21
C VAL A 91 2.09 1.31 -4.77
N ARG A 92 0.97 0.56 -4.80
CA ARG A 92 -0.32 1.04 -4.30
C ARG A 92 -0.23 1.49 -2.84
N ASN A 93 0.37 0.69 -1.95
CA ASN A 93 0.54 1.06 -0.55
C ASN A 93 1.38 2.34 -0.37
N LEU A 94 2.41 2.53 -1.19
CA LEU A 94 3.21 3.77 -1.17
C LEU A 94 2.39 4.97 -1.62
N VAL A 95 1.65 4.85 -2.72
CA VAL A 95 0.81 5.92 -3.27
C VAL A 95 -0.32 6.27 -2.29
N GLU A 96 -1.02 5.28 -1.73
CA GLU A 96 -2.07 5.50 -0.73
C GLU A 96 -1.52 6.22 0.52
N ASN A 97 -0.32 5.87 0.98
CA ASN A 97 0.35 6.61 2.05
C ASN A 97 0.70 8.05 1.65
N ALA A 98 1.27 8.25 0.47
CA ALA A 98 1.62 9.58 -0.05
C ALA A 98 0.39 10.49 -0.13
N VAL A 99 -0.72 9.99 -0.64
CA VAL A 99 -1.99 10.73 -0.71
C VAL A 99 -2.56 11.01 0.68
N ALA A 100 -2.57 10.00 1.57
CA ALA A 100 -3.14 10.14 2.91
C ALA A 100 -2.39 11.16 3.79
N TYR A 101 -1.06 11.26 3.66
CA TYR A 101 -0.22 12.11 4.50
C TYR A 101 0.30 13.36 3.79
N GLY A 102 0.48 13.30 2.47
CA GLY A 102 1.03 14.37 1.64
C GLY A 102 0.05 14.97 0.64
N HIS A 103 -1.22 14.54 0.65
CA HIS A 103 -2.31 15.03 -0.19
C HIS A 103 -2.15 14.79 -1.70
N LYS A 104 -1.00 14.31 -2.14
CA LYS A 104 -0.73 13.88 -3.52
C LYS A 104 0.43 12.90 -3.56
N ALA A 105 0.55 12.18 -4.67
CA ALA A 105 1.69 11.31 -4.95
C ALA A 105 2.29 11.65 -6.33
N ASP A 106 3.59 11.90 -6.38
CA ASP A 106 4.38 12.02 -7.61
C ASP A 106 5.21 10.74 -7.77
N VAL A 107 4.89 9.93 -8.80
CA VAL A 107 5.49 8.60 -9.01
C VAL A 107 6.41 8.63 -10.22
N ARG A 108 7.61 8.07 -10.08
CA ARG A 108 8.57 7.91 -11.17
C ARG A 108 9.45 6.68 -10.99
N ILE A 109 10.07 6.22 -12.07
CA ILE A 109 11.08 5.17 -12.06
C ILE A 109 12.44 5.76 -12.41
N ILE A 110 13.47 5.31 -11.72
CA ILE A 110 14.87 5.68 -11.95
C ILE A 110 15.65 4.41 -12.30
N ASP A 111 16.40 4.47 -13.40
CA ASP A 111 17.37 3.44 -13.76
C ASP A 111 18.55 3.48 -12.78
N THR A 112 18.93 2.32 -12.26
CA THR A 112 20.09 2.15 -11.39
C THR A 112 21.04 1.11 -11.97
N ALA A 113 22.23 0.99 -11.40
CA ALA A 113 23.21 -0.01 -11.87
C ALA A 113 22.73 -1.46 -11.70
N ASP A 114 21.87 -1.69 -10.69
CA ASP A 114 21.42 -3.03 -10.28
C ASP A 114 19.95 -3.31 -10.62
N GLY A 115 19.23 -2.33 -11.24
CA GLY A 115 17.82 -2.48 -11.57
C GLY A 115 17.08 -1.16 -11.65
N TYR A 116 15.93 -1.07 -11.00
CA TYR A 116 15.06 0.09 -11.04
C TYR A 116 14.59 0.47 -9.63
N ASP A 117 14.63 1.77 -9.34
CA ASP A 117 13.99 2.33 -8.16
C ASP A 117 12.64 2.93 -8.54
N VAL A 118 11.58 2.58 -7.81
CA VAL A 118 10.28 3.24 -7.89
C VAL A 118 10.25 4.30 -6.79
N LEU A 119 10.27 5.57 -7.18
CA LEU A 119 10.11 6.69 -6.27
C LEU A 119 8.66 7.11 -6.18
N VAL A 120 8.19 7.32 -4.96
CA VAL A 120 6.90 7.94 -4.65
C VAL A 120 7.18 9.11 -3.72
N GLU A 121 6.94 10.32 -4.20
CA GLU A 121 7.17 11.57 -3.46
C GLU A 121 5.83 12.19 -3.07
N ASP A 122 5.77 12.75 -1.87
CA ASP A 122 4.61 13.46 -1.32
C ASP A 122 5.03 14.81 -0.73
N GLU A 123 4.04 15.64 -0.38
CA GLU A 123 4.25 16.94 0.28
C GLU A 123 3.90 16.91 1.78
N GLY A 124 3.90 15.73 2.38
CA GLY A 124 3.59 15.54 3.78
C GLY A 124 4.66 16.03 4.74
N PRO A 125 4.44 15.88 6.05
CA PRO A 125 5.39 16.32 7.08
C PRO A 125 6.68 15.50 7.10
N GLY A 126 6.75 14.43 6.31
CA GLY A 126 7.86 13.50 6.29
C GLY A 126 7.90 12.60 7.53
N ILE A 127 8.90 11.74 7.57
CA ILE A 127 9.14 10.79 8.66
C ILE A 127 10.41 11.21 9.40
N PRO A 128 10.35 11.46 10.73
CA PRO A 128 11.52 11.74 11.55
C PRO A 128 12.61 10.68 11.38
N GLU A 129 13.88 11.10 11.39
CA GLU A 129 14.99 10.21 11.06
C GLU A 129 15.08 8.99 11.98
N ASP A 130 14.80 9.17 13.25
CA ASP A 130 14.76 8.13 14.29
C ASP A 130 13.58 7.15 14.14
N GLU A 131 12.55 7.52 13.41
CA GLU A 131 11.37 6.70 13.16
C GLU A 131 11.40 5.97 11.80
N ARG A 132 12.32 6.34 10.88
CA ARG A 132 12.36 5.80 9.51
C ARG A 132 12.48 4.28 9.42
N GLN A 133 13.18 3.67 10.37
CA GLN A 133 13.26 2.20 10.42
C GLN A 133 12.02 1.59 11.07
N ARG A 134 11.49 2.24 12.08
CA ARG A 134 10.34 1.77 12.85
C ARG A 134 9.04 1.75 12.06
N VAL A 135 8.84 2.66 11.10
CA VAL A 135 7.61 2.70 10.29
C VAL A 135 7.42 1.47 9.40
N PHE A 136 8.47 0.65 9.22
CA PHE A 136 8.38 -0.63 8.52
C PHE A 136 8.05 -1.81 9.45
N GLU A 137 7.98 -1.61 10.77
CA GLU A 137 7.55 -2.63 11.71
C GLU A 137 6.02 -2.80 11.66
N PRO A 138 5.50 -4.02 11.85
CA PRO A 138 4.06 -4.26 11.84
C PRO A 138 3.32 -3.44 12.89
N PHE A 139 2.18 -2.86 12.50
CA PHE A 139 1.26 -2.10 13.36
C PHE A 139 1.83 -0.79 13.92
N VAL A 140 3.02 -0.37 13.48
CA VAL A 140 3.58 0.91 13.87
C VAL A 140 2.88 2.05 13.14
N ARG A 141 2.45 3.06 13.91
CA ARG A 141 1.90 4.34 13.44
C ARG A 141 2.53 5.46 14.24
N LEU A 142 2.94 6.53 13.56
CA LEU A 142 3.44 7.73 14.23
C LEU A 142 2.29 8.45 14.94
N GLU A 143 2.58 9.10 16.08
CA GLU A 143 1.55 9.75 16.91
C GLU A 143 0.77 10.83 16.15
N SER A 144 1.44 11.53 15.22
CA SER A 144 0.81 12.53 14.35
C SER A 144 -0.23 11.95 13.38
N SER A 145 -0.19 10.65 13.13
CA SER A 145 -1.07 9.93 12.18
C SER A 145 -2.23 9.18 12.86
N ARG A 146 -2.39 9.32 14.18
CA ARG A 146 -3.47 8.66 14.95
C ARG A 146 -4.85 9.29 14.75
N ASN A 147 -4.98 10.34 13.93
CA ASN A 147 -6.29 10.87 13.56
C ASN A 147 -7.09 9.80 12.80
N GLU A 148 -8.31 9.55 13.23
CA GLU A 148 -9.26 8.56 12.68
C GLU A 148 -9.53 8.76 11.18
N ALA A 149 -9.28 9.97 10.65
CA ALA A 149 -9.49 10.31 9.24
C ALA A 149 -8.46 9.67 8.27
N THR A 150 -7.27 9.25 8.75
CA THR A 150 -6.23 8.61 7.94
C THR A 150 -6.12 7.11 8.20
N GLY A 151 -7.21 6.48 8.60
CA GLY A 151 -7.33 5.10 9.05
C GLY A 151 -6.47 4.09 8.28
N GLY A 152 -5.33 3.69 8.86
CA GLY A 152 -4.45 2.69 8.30
C GLY A 152 -4.07 1.64 9.34
N THR A 153 -3.90 0.39 8.91
CA THR A 153 -3.60 -0.76 9.79
C THR A 153 -2.16 -0.78 10.32
N GLY A 154 -1.28 0.11 9.81
CA GLY A 154 0.16 0.06 10.11
C GLY A 154 0.90 -1.13 9.47
N LEU A 155 0.29 -1.78 8.46
CA LEU A 155 0.89 -2.92 7.75
C LEU A 155 1.34 -2.58 6.32
N GLY A 156 0.94 -1.43 5.78
CA GLY A 156 1.23 -1.04 4.40
C GLY A 156 2.73 -1.02 4.11
N LEU A 157 3.50 -0.28 4.89
CA LEU A 157 4.96 -0.17 4.73
C LEU A 157 5.70 -1.47 5.07
N THR A 158 5.23 -2.24 6.06
CA THR A 158 5.75 -3.59 6.35
C THR A 158 5.64 -4.49 5.13
N LEU A 159 4.51 -4.44 4.44
CA LEU A 159 4.29 -5.20 3.22
C LEU A 159 5.18 -4.73 2.07
N VAL A 160 5.34 -3.41 1.89
CA VAL A 160 6.25 -2.83 0.89
C VAL A 160 7.67 -3.39 1.08
N LYS A 161 8.19 -3.35 2.31
CA LYS A 161 9.50 -3.89 2.66
C LYS A 161 9.61 -5.38 2.34
N ALA A 162 8.66 -6.18 2.78
CA ALA A 162 8.66 -7.62 2.50
C ALA A 162 8.64 -7.95 1.00
N ILE A 163 7.90 -7.18 0.20
CA ILE A 163 7.84 -7.36 -1.25
C ILE A 163 9.17 -6.95 -1.89
N ALA A 164 9.75 -5.81 -1.51
CA ALA A 164 11.04 -5.37 -2.04
C ALA A 164 12.14 -6.39 -1.74
N GLU A 165 12.29 -6.81 -0.49
CA GLU A 165 13.24 -7.84 -0.06
C GLU A 165 12.99 -9.18 -0.78
N GLY A 166 11.73 -9.58 -0.97
CA GLY A 166 11.35 -10.78 -1.72
C GLY A 166 11.69 -10.74 -3.22
N HIS A 167 12.02 -9.55 -3.76
CA HIS A 167 12.53 -9.33 -5.11
C HIS A 167 14.04 -9.03 -5.16
N GLY A 168 14.74 -9.10 -4.02
CA GLY A 168 16.16 -8.81 -3.90
C GLY A 168 16.50 -7.33 -3.84
N GLY A 169 15.50 -6.48 -3.62
CA GLY A 169 15.65 -5.04 -3.44
C GLY A 169 15.62 -4.61 -1.98
N ALA A 170 15.45 -3.30 -1.76
CA ALA A 170 15.34 -2.66 -0.44
C ALA A 170 14.36 -1.49 -0.49
N VAL A 171 14.03 -0.94 0.68
CA VAL A 171 13.23 0.30 0.87
C VAL A 171 13.96 1.21 1.83
#